data_d92f37ba5c921e703981a510b3942f3a
#
_entry.id   d92f37ba5c921e703981a510b3942f3a
#
_cell.length_a   1.000
_cell.length_b   1.000
_cell.length_c   1.000
_cell.angle_alpha   90.00
_cell.angle_beta   90.00
_cell.angle_gamma   90.00
#
_symmetry.space_group_name_H-M   'P 1'
#
loop_
_entity.id
_entity.type
_entity.pdbx_description
1 polymer ?
#
loop_
_entity_poly.entity_id
_entity_poly.type
_entity_poly.pdbx_seq_one_letter_code
_entity_poly.pdbx_strand_id
1 'polypeptide(L)'
;MNNSEKTMDKIVALCKNRGFVYPGSEIYGGLANTWDYGPLGVELKTNIKNAWRKKFIQENKYNVGLDSAILMNPQTWVASGHIGGFSDPLMDCKDCKTRHRADNLIEDFDGTSVAGWTNEQMMDYIKEKQIPCPDCGSHNFTDIRQFNLMFKTFQGVTEDSKSELYLRPETAQGIFVNFANIQRTTRKKVPFGVAQVGKSFRNEITPGNFIFRVREFEQMELEFFCKPGTDLEWFNYWRGFCKDWLLSLNIKEENLRLRDHSPEELCFYSKATTDFEYLFPFGWGELWGVADRTDYDLNQHIKTSGKSLDYFDPETNERYVPYVIEPSLGVERLFLTVVCEAYDEENIGTEEKPDVRTVMRFHPALAPFKACILPLSKKLSEQAGELYAELSKHFLVDYDEAGSIGKRYRRQDEIGTPFCITYDFDSVEDGCVTVRDRDTMEQERIKIDELVAYIEKKIAF
;
A
#
# COMPACT_ATOMS: atom_id res chain seq x y z
N MET A 1 4.07 21.73 7.52
CA MET A 1 4.49 21.82 6.10
C MET A 1 3.39 21.25 5.23
N ASN A 2 2.96 21.94 4.18
CA ASN A 2 1.96 21.40 3.23
C ASN A 2 2.61 20.34 2.32
N ASN A 3 1.83 19.39 1.80
CA ASN A 3 2.39 18.32 0.93
C ASN A 3 3.09 18.88 -0.31
N SER A 4 2.64 20.02 -0.85
CA SER A 4 3.29 20.70 -1.97
C SER A 4 4.69 21.28 -1.66
N GLU A 5 5.05 21.41 -0.39
CA GLU A 5 6.37 21.89 0.07
C GLU A 5 7.34 20.72 0.35
N LYS A 6 6.81 19.50 0.45
CA LYS A 6 7.60 18.28 0.64
C LYS A 6 8.19 17.86 -0.70
N THR A 7 9.41 17.38 -0.69
CA THR A 7 10.05 16.84 -1.89
C THR A 7 10.28 15.34 -1.75
N MET A 8 10.21 14.61 -2.86
CA MET A 8 10.53 13.18 -2.85
C MET A 8 11.96 12.92 -2.34
N ASP A 9 12.90 13.81 -2.64
CA ASP A 9 14.30 13.67 -2.19
C ASP A 9 14.40 13.67 -0.67
N LYS A 10 13.67 14.55 0.03
CA LYS A 10 13.63 14.61 1.49
C LYS A 10 13.03 13.33 2.07
N ILE A 11 11.92 12.86 1.51
CA ILE A 11 11.24 11.63 1.92
C ILE A 11 12.15 10.41 1.74
N VAL A 12 12.74 10.27 0.55
CA VAL A 12 13.67 9.17 0.23
C VAL A 12 14.91 9.20 1.14
N ALA A 13 15.49 10.38 1.35
CA ALA A 13 16.66 10.54 2.21
C ALA A 13 16.34 10.13 3.66
N LEU A 14 15.20 10.57 4.20
CA LEU A 14 14.77 10.18 5.55
C LEU A 14 14.57 8.66 5.62
N CYS A 15 13.83 8.07 4.68
CA CYS A 15 13.55 6.64 4.66
C CYS A 15 14.84 5.80 4.64
N LYS A 16 15.82 6.16 3.81
CA LYS A 16 17.13 5.48 3.74
C LYS A 16 17.94 5.66 5.02
N ASN A 17 18.06 6.89 5.49
CA ASN A 17 18.91 7.22 6.63
C ASN A 17 18.37 6.70 7.97
N ARG A 18 17.06 6.49 8.09
CA ARG A 18 16.41 6.04 9.33
C ARG A 18 15.98 4.57 9.30
N GLY A 19 16.29 3.85 8.23
CA GLY A 19 16.03 2.41 8.18
C GLY A 19 14.57 2.04 7.92
N PHE A 20 13.85 2.88 7.18
CA PHE A 20 12.53 2.53 6.67
C PHE A 20 12.64 1.71 5.39
N VAL A 21 13.41 2.20 4.40
CA VAL A 21 13.53 1.53 3.10
C VAL A 21 14.97 1.65 2.59
N TYR A 22 15.50 0.55 2.07
CA TYR A 22 16.82 0.47 1.44
C TYR A 22 16.72 0.07 -0.02
N PRO A 23 17.67 0.44 -0.89
CA PRO A 23 17.79 -0.17 -2.22
C PRO A 23 18.01 -1.68 -2.08
N GLY A 24 17.22 -2.48 -2.83
CA GLY A 24 17.37 -3.94 -2.79
C GLY A 24 18.72 -4.38 -3.35
N SER A 25 19.43 -5.24 -2.61
CA SER A 25 20.76 -5.78 -3.01
C SER A 25 21.81 -4.70 -3.25
N GLU A 26 21.82 -3.62 -2.45
CA GLU A 26 22.65 -2.42 -2.63
C GLU A 26 24.15 -2.73 -2.75
N ILE A 27 24.66 -3.70 -1.99
CA ILE A 27 26.09 -4.11 -2.02
C ILE A 27 26.57 -4.63 -3.38
N TYR A 28 25.65 -5.01 -4.25
CA TYR A 28 25.92 -5.45 -5.63
C TYR A 28 25.56 -4.40 -6.68
N GLY A 29 25.36 -3.14 -6.27
CA GLY A 29 24.91 -2.05 -7.13
C GLY A 29 23.40 -1.94 -7.25
N GLY A 30 22.65 -2.75 -6.52
CA GLY A 30 21.20 -2.74 -6.49
C GLY A 30 20.55 -3.43 -7.70
N LEU A 31 19.24 -3.62 -7.60
CA LEU A 31 18.38 -3.99 -8.72
C LEU A 31 17.35 -2.86 -8.90
N ALA A 32 17.26 -2.32 -10.11
CA ALA A 32 16.44 -1.16 -10.39
C ALA A 32 14.99 -1.35 -9.89
N ASN A 33 14.52 -0.39 -9.09
CA ASN A 33 13.17 -0.34 -8.51
C ASN A 33 12.78 -1.60 -7.70
N THR A 34 13.76 -2.17 -7.02
CA THR A 34 13.60 -3.19 -5.99
C THR A 34 14.05 -2.60 -4.66
N TRP A 35 13.24 -2.78 -3.63
CA TRP A 35 13.42 -2.13 -2.35
C TRP A 35 13.26 -3.12 -1.20
N ASP A 36 14.11 -3.01 -0.21
CA ASP A 36 14.04 -3.74 1.05
C ASP A 36 13.47 -2.84 2.14
N TYR A 37 12.58 -3.39 2.96
CA TYR A 37 12.07 -2.68 4.14
C TYR A 37 12.98 -2.96 5.32
N GLY A 38 13.59 -1.89 5.84
CA GLY A 38 14.47 -1.96 7.01
C GLY A 38 13.71 -2.17 8.32
N PRO A 39 14.40 -2.13 9.48
CA PRO A 39 13.79 -2.40 10.79
C PRO A 39 12.56 -1.54 11.11
N LEU A 40 12.59 -0.24 10.78
CA LEU A 40 11.42 0.62 10.98
C LEU A 40 10.36 0.43 9.89
N GLY A 41 10.80 0.14 8.67
CA GLY A 41 9.91 -0.07 7.54
C GLY A 41 9.04 -1.31 7.68
N VAL A 42 9.61 -2.43 8.13
CA VAL A 42 8.86 -3.68 8.33
C VAL A 42 7.79 -3.52 9.41
N GLU A 43 8.10 -2.78 10.49
CA GLU A 43 7.15 -2.53 11.57
C GLU A 43 6.01 -1.62 11.12
N LEU A 44 6.32 -0.49 10.44
CA LEU A 44 5.29 0.38 9.86
C LEU A 44 4.38 -0.37 8.89
N LYS A 45 4.99 -1.16 7.99
CA LYS A 45 4.26 -1.99 7.02
C LYS A 45 3.36 -3.04 7.69
N THR A 46 3.85 -3.66 8.75
CA THR A 46 3.09 -4.63 9.55
C THR A 46 1.93 -3.97 10.27
N ASN A 47 2.15 -2.79 10.87
CA ASN A 47 1.10 -2.03 11.54
C ASN A 47 -0.01 -1.59 10.57
N ILE A 48 0.34 -1.15 9.36
CA ILE A 48 -0.61 -0.82 8.28
C ILE A 48 -1.47 -2.05 7.93
N LYS A 49 -0.84 -3.20 7.68
CA LYS A 49 -1.57 -4.45 7.35
C LYS A 49 -2.46 -4.91 8.50
N ASN A 50 -2.01 -4.77 9.74
CA ASN A 50 -2.79 -5.11 10.93
C ASN A 50 -3.98 -4.17 11.13
N ALA A 51 -3.83 -2.87 10.89
CA ALA A 51 -4.92 -1.90 10.93
C ALA A 51 -5.99 -2.24 9.89
N TRP A 52 -5.58 -2.57 8.65
CA TRP A 52 -6.51 -2.99 7.61
C TRP A 52 -7.21 -4.30 7.98
N ARG A 53 -6.45 -5.33 8.43
CA ARG A 53 -7.00 -6.62 8.85
C ARG A 53 -8.01 -6.47 9.99
N LYS A 54 -7.72 -5.60 10.97
CA LYS A 54 -8.63 -5.28 12.06
C LYS A 54 -9.94 -4.72 11.51
N LYS A 55 -9.86 -3.70 10.65
CA LYS A 55 -11.04 -2.99 10.15
C LYS A 55 -11.86 -3.79 9.15
N PHE A 56 -11.20 -4.43 8.17
CA PHE A 56 -11.85 -5.10 7.06
C PHE A 56 -12.26 -6.54 7.36
N ILE A 57 -11.62 -7.21 8.33
CA ILE A 57 -11.92 -8.61 8.66
C ILE A 57 -12.46 -8.74 10.07
N GLN A 58 -11.71 -8.30 11.09
CA GLN A 58 -12.05 -8.56 12.49
C GLN A 58 -13.31 -7.80 12.93
N GLU A 59 -13.45 -6.52 12.58
CA GLU A 59 -14.58 -5.66 12.93
C GLU A 59 -15.74 -5.76 11.91
N ASN A 60 -15.59 -6.55 10.85
CA ASN A 60 -16.59 -6.69 9.81
C ASN A 60 -17.23 -8.09 9.79
N LYS A 61 -18.52 -8.16 10.06
CA LYS A 61 -19.27 -9.44 10.14
C LYS A 61 -19.40 -10.18 8.81
N TYR A 62 -19.22 -9.48 7.69
CA TYR A 62 -19.37 -10.06 6.35
C TYR A 62 -18.11 -10.79 5.90
N ASN A 63 -16.94 -10.30 6.27
CA ASN A 63 -15.68 -10.68 5.66
C ASN A 63 -14.98 -11.84 6.38
N VAL A 64 -14.20 -12.59 5.59
CA VAL A 64 -13.28 -13.63 6.05
C VAL A 64 -11.93 -13.44 5.37
N GLY A 65 -10.86 -14.01 5.97
CA GLY A 65 -9.51 -13.95 5.39
C GLY A 65 -9.19 -15.15 4.53
N LEU A 66 -8.31 -14.96 3.55
CA LEU A 66 -7.67 -15.98 2.73
C LEU A 66 -6.19 -15.68 2.59
N ASP A 67 -5.38 -16.72 2.45
CA ASP A 67 -4.01 -16.64 1.97
C ASP A 67 -3.83 -17.71 0.87
N SER A 68 -3.97 -17.30 -0.39
CA SER A 68 -3.80 -18.18 -1.55
C SER A 68 -2.34 -18.24 -1.99
N ALA A 69 -1.95 -19.36 -2.61
CA ALA A 69 -0.61 -19.54 -3.14
C ALA A 69 -0.25 -18.50 -4.23
N ILE A 70 1.01 -18.07 -4.27
CA ILE A 70 1.54 -17.22 -5.34
C ILE A 70 1.59 -17.98 -6.67
N LEU A 71 2.08 -19.24 -6.62
CA LEU A 71 2.13 -20.13 -7.77
C LEU A 71 0.78 -20.82 -7.93
N MET A 72 0.11 -20.54 -9.03
CA MET A 72 -1.22 -21.04 -9.34
C MET A 72 -1.20 -21.80 -10.68
N ASN A 73 -2.21 -22.63 -10.89
CA ASN A 73 -2.38 -23.29 -12.18
C ASN A 73 -2.46 -22.24 -13.31
N PRO A 74 -1.67 -22.34 -14.40
CA PRO A 74 -1.68 -21.38 -15.49
C PRO A 74 -3.06 -21.12 -16.11
N GLN A 75 -3.97 -22.09 -16.05
CA GLN A 75 -5.35 -21.92 -16.52
C GLN A 75 -6.11 -20.82 -15.76
N THR A 76 -5.70 -20.47 -14.54
CA THR A 76 -6.23 -19.32 -13.82
C THR A 76 -5.99 -18.03 -14.60
N TRP A 77 -4.79 -17.89 -15.16
CA TRP A 77 -4.39 -16.69 -15.91
C TRP A 77 -4.90 -16.69 -17.36
N VAL A 78 -5.23 -17.86 -17.90
CA VAL A 78 -5.98 -17.99 -19.16
C VAL A 78 -7.41 -17.53 -18.95
N ALA A 79 -8.07 -18.01 -17.89
CA ALA A 79 -9.46 -17.66 -17.54
C ALA A 79 -9.63 -16.16 -17.32
N SER A 80 -8.74 -15.57 -16.51
CA SER A 80 -8.78 -14.13 -16.21
C SER A 80 -8.32 -13.22 -17.34
N GLY A 81 -7.75 -13.78 -18.42
CA GLY A 81 -7.27 -13.02 -19.58
C GLY A 81 -5.87 -12.40 -19.42
N HIS A 82 -5.20 -12.59 -18.28
CA HIS A 82 -3.87 -12.00 -18.04
C HIS A 82 -2.80 -12.48 -19.02
N ILE A 83 -2.82 -13.73 -19.45
CA ILE A 83 -1.82 -14.25 -20.42
C ILE A 83 -1.98 -13.54 -21.78
N GLY A 84 -3.21 -13.24 -22.19
CA GLY A 84 -3.48 -12.67 -23.52
C GLY A 84 -3.55 -11.14 -23.56
N GLY A 85 -3.91 -10.46 -22.46
CA GLY A 85 -4.29 -9.05 -22.48
C GLY A 85 -3.59 -8.16 -21.43
N PHE A 86 -2.85 -8.73 -20.49
CA PHE A 86 -2.16 -7.93 -19.48
C PHE A 86 -0.81 -7.44 -20.01
N SER A 87 -0.84 -6.41 -20.84
CA SER A 87 0.32 -5.92 -21.57
C SER A 87 0.32 -4.41 -21.75
N ASP A 88 1.53 -3.82 -21.75
CA ASP A 88 1.76 -2.41 -22.03
C ASP A 88 2.18 -2.21 -23.50
N PRO A 89 1.73 -1.12 -24.17
CA PRO A 89 2.17 -0.75 -25.49
C PRO A 89 3.55 -0.08 -25.43
N LEU A 90 4.60 -0.79 -25.86
CA LEU A 90 5.97 -0.32 -25.77
C LEU A 90 6.56 0.10 -27.09
N MET A 91 7.36 1.17 -27.05
CA MET A 91 8.20 1.63 -28.14
C MET A 91 9.57 2.07 -27.63
N ASP A 92 10.60 1.93 -28.45
CA ASP A 92 11.96 2.39 -28.14
C ASP A 92 12.29 3.61 -29.01
N CYS A 93 12.91 4.65 -28.42
CA CYS A 93 13.54 5.69 -29.21
C CYS A 93 14.77 5.12 -29.90
N LYS A 94 14.85 5.22 -31.24
CA LYS A 94 15.96 4.65 -32.02
C LYS A 94 17.28 5.38 -31.80
N ASP A 95 17.24 6.64 -31.35
CA ASP A 95 18.41 7.46 -31.19
C ASP A 95 19.05 7.31 -29.80
N CYS A 96 18.32 7.57 -28.71
CA CYS A 96 18.86 7.41 -27.36
C CYS A 96 18.67 6.01 -26.75
N LYS A 97 17.93 5.11 -27.39
CA LYS A 97 17.62 3.75 -26.94
C LYS A 97 16.74 3.66 -25.71
N THR A 98 16.20 4.77 -25.23
CA THR A 98 15.27 4.76 -24.10
C THR A 98 13.93 4.16 -24.51
N ARG A 99 13.35 3.39 -23.60
CA ARG A 99 12.06 2.73 -23.77
C ARG A 99 10.96 3.55 -23.15
N HIS A 100 9.83 3.67 -23.85
CA HIS A 100 8.65 4.40 -23.43
C HIS A 100 7.39 3.56 -23.58
N ARG A 101 6.40 3.85 -22.77
CA ARG A 101 5.01 3.42 -23.00
C ARG A 101 4.38 4.44 -23.95
N ALA A 102 3.79 3.94 -25.03
CA ALA A 102 3.19 4.80 -26.05
C ALA A 102 1.96 5.56 -25.54
N ASP A 103 1.16 4.93 -24.66
CA ASP A 103 0.02 5.54 -24.00
C ASP A 103 0.46 6.71 -23.11
N ASN A 104 1.40 6.50 -22.20
CA ASN A 104 1.92 7.58 -21.35
C ASN A 104 2.56 8.71 -22.17
N LEU A 105 3.29 8.37 -23.25
CA LEU A 105 3.93 9.37 -24.09
C LEU A 105 2.92 10.34 -24.73
N ILE A 106 1.72 9.84 -25.06
CA ILE A 106 0.63 10.66 -25.61
C ILE A 106 -0.02 11.47 -24.50
N GLU A 107 -0.37 10.82 -23.38
CA GLU A 107 -1.05 11.48 -22.26
C GLU A 107 -0.19 12.58 -21.63
N ASP A 108 1.12 12.35 -21.48
CA ASP A 108 2.07 13.35 -20.94
C ASP A 108 2.27 14.54 -21.91
N PHE A 109 2.08 14.33 -23.20
CA PHE A 109 2.30 15.38 -24.22
C PHE A 109 1.17 16.40 -24.25
N ASP A 110 -0.09 15.97 -24.26
CA ASP A 110 -1.23 16.89 -24.42
C ASP A 110 -2.48 16.51 -23.61
N GLY A 111 -2.39 15.50 -22.75
CA GLY A 111 -3.49 15.05 -21.90
C GLY A 111 -4.53 14.19 -22.63
N THR A 112 -4.27 13.76 -23.88
CA THR A 112 -5.21 12.94 -24.64
C THR A 112 -5.27 11.53 -24.05
N SER A 113 -6.46 11.10 -23.61
CA SER A 113 -6.70 9.71 -23.17
C SER A 113 -6.70 8.78 -24.38
N VAL A 114 -5.92 7.70 -24.26
CA VAL A 114 -5.81 6.67 -25.31
C VAL A 114 -6.52 5.36 -24.93
N ALA A 115 -7.40 5.41 -23.95
CA ALA A 115 -8.18 4.26 -23.52
C ALA A 115 -8.91 3.61 -24.71
N GLY A 116 -8.69 2.33 -24.93
CA GLY A 116 -9.30 1.58 -26.04
C GLY A 116 -8.68 1.78 -27.42
N TRP A 117 -7.59 2.56 -27.51
CA TRP A 117 -6.90 2.73 -28.81
C TRP A 117 -6.06 1.50 -29.18
N THR A 118 -6.00 1.23 -30.48
CA THR A 118 -5.06 0.23 -31.03
C THR A 118 -3.63 0.77 -31.10
N ASN A 119 -2.65 -0.12 -31.21
CA ASN A 119 -1.25 0.28 -31.43
C ASN A 119 -1.06 1.16 -32.67
N GLU A 120 -1.84 0.89 -33.73
CA GLU A 120 -1.81 1.68 -34.96
C GLU A 120 -2.30 3.10 -34.71
N GLN A 121 -3.44 3.25 -34.04
CA GLN A 121 -4.00 4.58 -33.68
C GLN A 121 -3.02 5.41 -32.82
N MET A 122 -2.41 4.79 -31.80
CA MET A 122 -1.40 5.46 -30.98
C MET A 122 -0.16 5.87 -31.82
N MET A 123 0.32 4.97 -32.68
CA MET A 123 1.48 5.26 -33.53
C MET A 123 1.20 6.38 -34.53
N ASP A 124 0.00 6.37 -35.14
CA ASP A 124 -0.40 7.42 -36.09
C ASP A 124 -0.51 8.77 -35.40
N TYR A 125 -1.08 8.79 -34.19
CA TYR A 125 -1.17 10.02 -33.37
C TYR A 125 0.22 10.58 -33.01
N ILE A 126 1.13 9.73 -32.54
CA ILE A 126 2.51 10.11 -32.22
C ILE A 126 3.21 10.75 -33.43
N LYS A 127 3.01 10.16 -34.63
CA LYS A 127 3.58 10.68 -35.88
C LYS A 127 2.91 12.00 -36.32
N GLU A 128 1.58 12.06 -36.27
CA GLU A 128 0.81 13.24 -36.67
C GLU A 128 1.15 14.45 -35.78
N LYS A 129 1.16 14.24 -34.45
CA LYS A 129 1.47 15.29 -33.48
C LYS A 129 2.95 15.59 -33.32
N GLN A 130 3.81 14.82 -34.00
CA GLN A 130 5.27 14.96 -33.89
C GLN A 130 5.72 14.93 -32.43
N ILE A 131 5.22 13.96 -31.64
CA ILE A 131 5.54 13.84 -30.24
C ILE A 131 7.03 13.50 -30.08
N PRO A 132 7.83 14.30 -29.35
CA PRO A 132 9.25 14.05 -29.19
C PRO A 132 9.53 13.05 -28.08
N CYS A 133 10.67 12.37 -28.19
CA CYS A 133 11.21 11.60 -27.08
C CYS A 133 11.54 12.56 -25.91
N PRO A 134 11.01 12.34 -24.70
CA PRO A 134 11.25 13.23 -23.55
C PRO A 134 12.72 13.28 -23.13
N ASP A 135 13.52 12.24 -23.44
CA ASP A 135 14.93 12.17 -23.05
C ASP A 135 15.88 12.86 -24.01
N CYS A 136 15.61 12.81 -25.32
CA CYS A 136 16.55 13.37 -26.32
C CYS A 136 15.92 14.26 -27.38
N GLY A 137 14.61 14.45 -27.36
CA GLY A 137 13.89 15.31 -28.34
C GLY A 137 13.70 14.67 -29.72
N SER A 138 14.15 13.45 -29.96
CA SER A 138 14.01 12.77 -31.24
C SER A 138 12.57 12.32 -31.51
N HIS A 139 12.16 12.26 -32.78
CA HIS A 139 10.87 11.71 -33.22
C HIS A 139 11.01 10.30 -33.86
N ASN A 140 12.19 9.68 -33.71
CA ASN A 140 12.51 8.43 -34.37
C ASN A 140 12.27 7.24 -33.45
N PHE A 141 11.08 6.68 -33.49
CA PHE A 141 10.66 5.55 -32.65
C PHE A 141 10.56 4.25 -33.44
N THR A 142 10.61 3.12 -32.71
CA THR A 142 10.22 1.79 -33.23
C THR A 142 8.70 1.69 -33.32
N ASP A 143 8.21 0.65 -33.98
CA ASP A 143 6.80 0.29 -33.89
C ASP A 143 6.45 -0.13 -32.46
N ILE A 144 5.16 0.06 -32.09
CA ILE A 144 4.62 -0.33 -30.78
C ILE A 144 4.51 -1.85 -30.71
N ARG A 145 5.03 -2.42 -29.61
CA ARG A 145 4.94 -3.84 -29.30
C ARG A 145 4.24 -4.04 -27.97
N GLN A 146 3.34 -5.02 -27.90
CA GLN A 146 2.72 -5.39 -26.63
C GLN A 146 3.71 -6.19 -25.79
N PHE A 147 3.89 -5.77 -24.54
CA PHE A 147 4.75 -6.45 -23.58
C PHE A 147 3.91 -6.95 -22.40
N ASN A 148 3.83 -8.27 -22.24
CA ASN A 148 3.09 -8.87 -21.12
C ASN A 148 3.82 -8.64 -19.81
N LEU A 149 3.10 -8.11 -18.82
CA LEU A 149 3.63 -7.72 -17.50
C LEU A 149 3.78 -8.90 -16.53
N MET A 150 3.37 -10.12 -16.89
CA MET A 150 3.54 -11.26 -15.99
C MET A 150 4.99 -11.75 -15.97
N PHE A 151 5.53 -11.94 -14.77
CA PHE A 151 6.78 -12.68 -14.61
C PHE A 151 6.55 -14.17 -14.87
N LYS A 152 7.35 -14.71 -15.77
CA LYS A 152 7.35 -16.12 -16.16
C LYS A 152 8.44 -16.88 -15.40
N THR A 153 8.13 -18.11 -14.97
CA THR A 153 9.07 -19.06 -14.36
C THR A 153 8.71 -20.48 -14.79
N PHE A 154 9.45 -21.47 -14.30
CA PHE A 154 9.25 -22.87 -14.65
C PHE A 154 9.20 -23.74 -13.40
N GLN A 155 8.40 -24.80 -13.43
CA GLN A 155 8.35 -25.83 -12.40
C GLN A 155 9.05 -27.09 -12.87
N GLY A 156 9.93 -27.66 -12.04
CA GLY A 156 10.66 -28.89 -12.37
C GLY A 156 12.03 -28.62 -12.99
N VAL A 157 12.58 -29.63 -13.68
CA VAL A 157 13.97 -29.63 -14.18
C VAL A 157 14.11 -29.20 -15.64
N THR A 158 13.00 -29.06 -16.36
CA THR A 158 12.98 -28.68 -17.78
C THR A 158 12.26 -27.35 -17.96
N GLU A 159 12.84 -26.50 -18.82
CA GLU A 159 12.24 -25.21 -19.19
C GLU A 159 11.49 -25.41 -20.54
N ASP A 160 10.30 -25.96 -20.46
CA ASP A 160 9.41 -26.15 -21.60
C ASP A 160 8.02 -25.56 -21.35
N SER A 161 7.19 -25.51 -22.39
CA SER A 161 5.85 -24.91 -22.30
C SER A 161 4.89 -25.66 -21.37
N LYS A 162 5.21 -26.88 -20.95
CA LYS A 162 4.37 -27.67 -20.03
C LYS A 162 4.73 -27.40 -18.58
N SER A 163 5.95 -26.93 -18.33
CA SER A 163 6.48 -26.58 -17.01
C SER A 163 6.35 -25.10 -16.70
N GLU A 164 5.85 -24.30 -17.64
CA GLU A 164 5.72 -22.85 -17.53
C GLU A 164 4.71 -22.45 -16.44
N LEU A 165 5.13 -21.55 -15.57
CA LEU A 165 4.32 -20.93 -14.51
C LEU A 165 4.49 -19.42 -14.55
N TYR A 166 3.61 -18.74 -13.84
CA TYR A 166 3.66 -17.29 -13.68
C TYR A 166 3.61 -16.90 -12.21
N LEU A 167 4.34 -15.84 -11.84
CA LEU A 167 4.14 -15.16 -10.58
C LEU A 167 2.85 -14.35 -10.69
N ARG A 168 1.96 -14.48 -9.71
CA ARG A 168 0.65 -13.80 -9.77
C ARG A 168 0.81 -12.27 -9.87
N PRO A 169 0.11 -11.60 -10.81
CA PRO A 169 0.13 -10.14 -10.96
C PRO A 169 -0.86 -9.43 -10.03
N GLU A 170 -1.77 -10.19 -9.39
CA GLU A 170 -2.78 -9.71 -8.44
C GLU A 170 -3.21 -10.83 -7.50
N THR A 171 -3.81 -10.46 -6.38
CA THR A 171 -4.33 -11.41 -5.38
C THR A 171 -5.78 -11.84 -5.63
N ALA A 172 -6.54 -11.09 -6.44
CA ALA A 172 -7.96 -11.29 -6.72
C ALA A 172 -8.28 -12.71 -7.23
N GLN A 173 -7.53 -13.21 -8.20
CA GLN A 173 -7.81 -14.50 -8.84
C GLN A 173 -7.70 -15.67 -7.87
N GLY A 174 -6.83 -15.57 -6.86
CA GLY A 174 -6.74 -16.54 -5.78
C GLY A 174 -8.02 -16.61 -4.95
N ILE A 175 -8.73 -15.51 -4.83
CA ILE A 175 -10.03 -15.44 -4.14
C ILE A 175 -11.11 -16.07 -5.00
N PHE A 176 -11.21 -15.72 -6.28
CA PHE A 176 -12.25 -16.24 -7.17
C PHE A 176 -12.19 -17.76 -7.31
N VAL A 177 -11.02 -18.36 -7.52
CA VAL A 177 -10.88 -19.83 -7.63
C VAL A 177 -11.20 -20.56 -6.32
N ASN A 178 -11.16 -19.86 -5.19
CA ASN A 178 -11.51 -20.42 -3.87
C ASN A 178 -12.93 -20.09 -3.41
N PHE A 179 -13.73 -19.36 -4.20
CA PHE A 179 -15.08 -18.94 -3.81
C PHE A 179 -15.94 -20.08 -3.26
N ALA A 180 -16.07 -21.18 -4.00
CA ALA A 180 -16.88 -22.33 -3.59
C ALA A 180 -16.32 -23.02 -2.32
N ASN A 181 -15.00 -23.10 -2.17
CA ASN A 181 -14.36 -23.66 -0.97
C ASN A 181 -14.68 -22.82 0.27
N ILE A 182 -14.54 -21.50 0.14
CA ILE A 182 -14.76 -20.57 1.25
C ILE A 182 -16.24 -20.55 1.64
N GLN A 183 -17.14 -20.41 0.68
CA GLN A 183 -18.58 -20.40 0.92
C GLN A 183 -19.02 -21.68 1.65
N ARG A 184 -18.57 -22.85 1.18
CA ARG A 184 -18.88 -24.14 1.78
C ARG A 184 -18.34 -24.29 3.20
N THR A 185 -17.09 -23.91 3.43
CA THR A 185 -16.40 -24.13 4.73
C THR A 185 -16.82 -23.13 5.80
N THR A 186 -17.09 -21.88 5.40
CA THR A 186 -17.52 -20.81 6.32
C THR A 186 -19.04 -20.77 6.50
N ARG A 187 -19.81 -21.38 5.58
CA ARG A 187 -21.28 -21.31 5.51
C ARG A 187 -21.80 -19.86 5.40
N LYS A 188 -20.98 -18.96 4.88
CA LYS A 188 -21.38 -17.57 4.67
C LYS A 188 -22.49 -17.50 3.64
N LYS A 189 -23.47 -16.63 3.91
CA LYS A 189 -24.50 -16.24 2.95
C LYS A 189 -24.04 -14.99 2.21
N VAL A 190 -24.47 -14.85 0.96
CA VAL A 190 -24.31 -13.60 0.22
C VAL A 190 -25.24 -12.55 0.85
N PRO A 191 -24.77 -11.31 1.18
CA PRO A 191 -23.44 -10.80 0.83
C PRO A 191 -22.34 -11.22 1.82
N PHE A 192 -21.17 -11.54 1.29
CA PHE A 192 -19.96 -11.73 2.10
C PHE A 192 -18.71 -11.39 1.31
N GLY A 193 -17.63 -11.06 2.00
CA GLY A 193 -16.35 -10.72 1.41
C GLY A 193 -15.23 -11.69 1.78
N VAL A 194 -14.26 -11.81 0.90
CA VAL A 194 -13.01 -12.54 1.13
C VAL A 194 -11.86 -11.57 0.96
N ALA A 195 -11.06 -11.43 1.99
CA ALA A 195 -9.99 -10.47 2.09
C ALA A 195 -8.62 -11.17 2.11
N GLN A 196 -7.67 -10.66 1.36
CA GLN A 196 -6.31 -11.19 1.29
C GLN A 196 -5.28 -10.06 1.36
N VAL A 197 -4.20 -10.31 2.09
CA VAL A 197 -2.96 -9.54 2.01
C VAL A 197 -1.90 -10.46 1.42
N GLY A 198 -1.31 -10.09 0.31
CA GLY A 198 -0.35 -10.98 -0.33
C GLY A 198 0.53 -10.30 -1.38
N LYS A 199 1.68 -10.92 -1.65
CA LYS A 199 2.62 -10.48 -2.67
C LYS A 199 2.04 -10.66 -4.07
N SER A 200 2.29 -9.64 -4.92
CA SER A 200 2.01 -9.63 -6.35
C SER A 200 3.21 -9.12 -7.12
N PHE A 201 3.30 -9.47 -8.41
CA PHE A 201 4.49 -9.23 -9.23
C PHE A 201 4.07 -8.72 -10.60
N ARG A 202 4.57 -7.56 -10.99
CA ARG A 202 4.36 -6.98 -12.33
C ARG A 202 5.70 -6.56 -12.91
N ASN A 203 6.04 -7.09 -14.08
CA ASN A 203 7.28 -6.75 -14.76
C ASN A 203 7.19 -5.35 -15.37
N GLU A 204 6.99 -4.37 -14.51
CA GLU A 204 6.85 -2.95 -14.85
C GLU A 204 8.05 -2.46 -15.67
N ILE A 205 7.77 -1.72 -16.73
CA ILE A 205 8.77 -1.23 -17.67
C ILE A 205 9.29 0.14 -17.29
N THR A 206 8.39 0.98 -16.79
CA THR A 206 8.69 2.31 -16.28
C THR A 206 8.38 2.39 -14.78
N PRO A 207 9.06 1.57 -13.94
CA PRO A 207 8.90 1.70 -12.50
C PRO A 207 9.50 3.03 -12.07
N GLY A 208 8.96 3.62 -11.00
CA GLY A 208 9.44 4.94 -10.59
C GLY A 208 8.78 5.48 -9.34
N ASN A 209 9.14 6.72 -9.01
CA ASN A 209 8.65 7.42 -7.84
C ASN A 209 8.86 6.63 -6.55
N PHE A 210 10.11 6.18 -6.32
CA PHE A 210 10.51 5.41 -5.14
C PHE A 210 9.73 4.09 -5.06
N ILE A 211 8.95 3.85 -3.98
CA ILE A 211 8.15 2.64 -3.79
C ILE A 211 6.74 2.74 -4.36
N PHE A 212 6.39 3.82 -5.06
CA PHE A 212 5.05 4.01 -5.65
C PHE A 212 4.74 3.01 -6.77
N ARG A 213 5.73 2.74 -7.65
CA ARG A 213 5.60 1.76 -8.73
C ARG A 213 6.82 0.85 -8.76
N VAL A 214 6.65 -0.36 -8.27
CA VAL A 214 7.69 -1.37 -8.10
C VAL A 214 7.25 -2.69 -8.75
N ARG A 215 8.21 -3.61 -8.99
CA ARG A 215 7.94 -4.90 -9.64
C ARG A 215 7.42 -5.97 -8.68
N GLU A 216 7.77 -5.88 -7.41
CA GLU A 216 7.32 -6.75 -6.34
C GLU A 216 6.65 -5.90 -5.28
N PHE A 217 5.39 -6.17 -4.97
CA PHE A 217 4.59 -5.38 -4.03
C PHE A 217 3.60 -6.28 -3.27
N GLU A 218 2.95 -5.73 -2.25
CA GLU A 218 1.84 -6.40 -1.57
C GLU A 218 0.53 -5.68 -1.87
N GLN A 219 -0.54 -6.46 -2.07
CA GLN A 219 -1.91 -5.95 -2.15
C GLN A 219 -2.67 -6.32 -0.89
N MET A 220 -3.52 -5.40 -0.44
CA MET A 220 -4.62 -5.63 0.48
C MET A 220 -5.89 -5.55 -0.35
N GLU A 221 -6.51 -6.68 -0.59
CA GLU A 221 -7.61 -6.82 -1.56
C GLU A 221 -8.79 -7.52 -0.92
N LEU A 222 -9.98 -7.00 -1.18
CA LEU A 222 -11.24 -7.57 -0.75
C LEU A 222 -12.10 -7.83 -1.98
N GLU A 223 -12.58 -9.07 -2.14
CA GLU A 223 -13.62 -9.41 -3.10
C GLU A 223 -14.92 -9.60 -2.35
N PHE A 224 -15.83 -8.66 -2.50
CA PHE A 224 -17.11 -8.65 -1.81
C PHE A 224 -18.22 -9.13 -2.74
N PHE A 225 -18.71 -10.32 -2.46
CA PHE A 225 -19.74 -10.99 -3.26
C PHE A 225 -21.15 -10.53 -2.84
N CYS A 226 -21.93 -10.03 -3.78
CA CYS A 226 -23.29 -9.54 -3.55
C CYS A 226 -24.30 -10.09 -4.58
N LYS A 227 -25.59 -9.95 -4.28
CA LYS A 227 -26.65 -10.33 -5.23
C LYS A 227 -26.67 -9.36 -6.41
N PRO A 228 -26.75 -9.86 -7.67
CA PRO A 228 -26.96 -9.00 -8.83
C PRO A 228 -28.14 -8.02 -8.63
N GLY A 229 -27.92 -6.76 -8.98
CA GLY A 229 -28.90 -5.68 -8.76
C GLY A 229 -28.75 -4.95 -7.43
N THR A 230 -27.92 -5.43 -6.47
CA THR A 230 -27.54 -4.71 -5.24
C THR A 230 -26.13 -4.15 -5.30
N ASP A 231 -25.45 -4.37 -6.39
CA ASP A 231 -24.03 -4.06 -6.63
C ASP A 231 -23.69 -2.58 -6.44
N LEU A 232 -24.47 -1.66 -7.03
CA LEU A 232 -24.19 -0.22 -6.88
C LEU A 232 -24.41 0.30 -5.45
N GLU A 233 -25.32 -0.32 -4.68
CA GLU A 233 -25.47 0.01 -3.26
C GLU A 233 -24.22 -0.41 -2.49
N TRP A 234 -23.72 -1.63 -2.70
CA TRP A 234 -22.50 -2.12 -2.07
C TRP A 234 -21.24 -1.40 -2.56
N PHE A 235 -21.19 -1.02 -3.84
CA PHE A 235 -20.11 -0.18 -4.36
C PHE A 235 -20.01 1.15 -3.60
N ASN A 236 -21.14 1.85 -3.43
CA ASN A 236 -21.18 3.10 -2.67
C ASN A 236 -20.83 2.89 -1.18
N TYR A 237 -21.30 1.79 -0.58
CA TYR A 237 -20.95 1.42 0.79
C TYR A 237 -19.43 1.27 0.97
N TRP A 238 -18.79 0.46 0.12
CA TRP A 238 -17.34 0.23 0.21
C TRP A 238 -16.54 1.48 -0.12
N ARG A 239 -16.96 2.27 -1.07
CA ARG A 239 -16.38 3.58 -1.38
C ARG A 239 -16.36 4.50 -0.15
N GLY A 240 -17.46 4.63 0.57
CA GLY A 240 -17.54 5.39 1.82
C GLY A 240 -16.68 4.78 2.92
N PHE A 241 -16.77 3.47 3.13
CA PHE A 241 -16.02 2.74 4.14
C PHE A 241 -14.49 2.87 3.97
N CYS A 242 -13.99 2.78 2.74
CA CYS A 242 -12.59 2.95 2.42
C CYS A 242 -12.11 4.37 2.69
N LYS A 243 -12.92 5.38 2.32
CA LYS A 243 -12.61 6.79 2.62
C LYS A 243 -12.49 7.03 4.12
N ASP A 244 -13.48 6.61 4.89
CA ASP A 244 -13.51 6.81 6.34
C ASP A 244 -12.31 6.13 7.02
N TRP A 245 -11.92 4.94 6.54
CA TRP A 245 -10.75 4.26 7.06
C TRP A 245 -9.45 5.01 6.76
N LEU A 246 -9.25 5.54 5.54
CA LEU A 246 -8.08 6.35 5.21
C LEU A 246 -7.97 7.58 6.11
N LEU A 247 -9.08 8.28 6.34
CA LEU A 247 -9.12 9.44 7.25
C LEU A 247 -8.78 9.05 8.69
N SER A 248 -9.18 7.85 9.15
CA SER A 248 -8.85 7.35 10.48
C SER A 248 -7.35 7.09 10.70
N LEU A 249 -6.57 6.99 9.61
CA LEU A 249 -5.10 6.85 9.65
C LEU A 249 -4.36 8.20 9.74
N ASN A 250 -5.06 9.30 10.00
CA ASN A 250 -4.56 10.69 9.96
C ASN A 250 -4.17 11.18 8.55
N ILE A 251 -4.66 10.55 7.50
CA ILE A 251 -4.53 11.08 6.14
C ILE A 251 -5.53 12.23 5.99
N LYS A 252 -5.04 13.41 5.61
CA LYS A 252 -5.89 14.61 5.50
C LYS A 252 -6.81 14.53 4.29
N GLU A 253 -8.06 14.91 4.47
CA GLU A 253 -9.07 14.92 3.40
C GLU A 253 -8.67 15.82 2.23
N GLU A 254 -8.01 16.95 2.50
CA GLU A 254 -7.51 17.88 1.49
C GLU A 254 -6.45 17.29 0.55
N ASN A 255 -5.78 16.22 0.98
CA ASN A 255 -4.78 15.48 0.21
C ASN A 255 -5.36 14.25 -0.50
N LEU A 256 -6.68 14.02 -0.38
CA LEU A 256 -7.39 12.91 -1.02
C LEU A 256 -8.43 13.46 -2.00
N ARG A 257 -8.57 12.82 -3.13
CA ARG A 257 -9.71 13.03 -4.03
C ARG A 257 -10.23 11.69 -4.57
N LEU A 258 -11.51 11.64 -4.85
CA LEU A 258 -12.15 10.51 -5.51
C LEU A 258 -12.35 10.86 -6.98
N ARG A 259 -11.90 9.97 -7.87
CA ARG A 259 -12.05 10.11 -9.32
C ARG A 259 -12.86 8.93 -9.84
N ASP A 260 -14.08 9.20 -10.24
CA ASP A 260 -14.93 8.20 -10.92
C ASP A 260 -14.49 8.06 -12.37
N HIS A 261 -14.35 6.80 -12.85
CA HIS A 261 -14.04 6.54 -14.24
C HIS A 261 -15.20 6.87 -15.16
N SER A 262 -14.91 7.51 -16.29
CA SER A 262 -15.90 7.69 -17.36
C SER A 262 -16.22 6.33 -18.02
N PRO A 263 -17.35 6.20 -18.72
CA PRO A 263 -17.71 4.95 -19.41
C PRO A 263 -16.63 4.46 -20.39
N GLU A 264 -15.85 5.37 -20.96
CA GLU A 264 -14.76 5.08 -21.91
C GLU A 264 -13.49 4.54 -21.22
N GLU A 265 -13.30 4.93 -19.95
CA GLU A 265 -12.17 4.49 -19.13
C GLU A 265 -12.40 3.15 -18.42
N LEU A 266 -13.69 2.74 -18.28
CA LEU A 266 -14.02 1.51 -17.58
C LEU A 266 -13.38 0.30 -18.25
N CYS A 267 -12.76 -0.56 -17.44
CA CYS A 267 -12.35 -1.87 -17.90
C CYS A 267 -13.60 -2.65 -18.39
N PHE A 268 -13.41 -3.51 -19.38
CA PHE A 268 -14.49 -4.28 -20.01
C PHE A 268 -15.29 -5.18 -19.06
N TYR A 269 -14.77 -5.46 -17.88
CA TYR A 269 -15.42 -6.25 -16.82
C TYR A 269 -16.07 -5.38 -15.74
N SER A 270 -15.85 -4.08 -15.77
CA SER A 270 -16.29 -3.17 -14.70
C SER A 270 -17.52 -2.37 -15.11
N LYS A 271 -18.49 -2.28 -14.20
CA LYS A 271 -19.69 -1.44 -14.34
C LYS A 271 -19.51 -0.04 -13.75
N ALA A 272 -18.67 0.07 -12.71
CA ALA A 272 -18.29 1.30 -12.06
C ALA A 272 -16.90 1.15 -11.44
N THR A 273 -16.10 2.20 -11.48
CA THR A 273 -14.78 2.25 -10.81
C THR A 273 -14.56 3.65 -10.25
N THR A 274 -14.04 3.72 -9.03
CA THR A 274 -13.58 4.95 -8.38
C THR A 274 -12.16 4.74 -7.92
N ASP A 275 -11.26 5.63 -8.34
CA ASP A 275 -9.92 5.73 -7.79
C ASP A 275 -9.91 6.73 -6.63
N PHE A 276 -9.26 6.35 -5.54
CA PHE A 276 -8.80 7.27 -4.51
C PHE A 276 -7.42 7.72 -4.91
N GLU A 277 -7.25 9.00 -5.15
CA GLU A 277 -5.95 9.59 -5.46
C GLU A 277 -5.46 10.38 -4.26
N TYR A 278 -4.15 10.31 -4.02
CA TYR A 278 -3.45 11.07 -2.99
C TYR A 278 -2.49 12.07 -3.62
N LEU A 279 -2.38 13.25 -3.01
CA LEU A 279 -1.45 14.29 -3.44
C LEU A 279 -0.04 13.99 -2.91
N PHE A 280 0.71 13.19 -3.67
CA PHE A 280 2.12 12.95 -3.40
C PHE A 280 2.98 14.19 -3.74
N PRO A 281 4.25 14.25 -3.31
CA PRO A 281 5.14 15.34 -3.71
C PRO A 281 5.39 15.44 -5.22
N PHE A 282 5.13 14.39 -5.98
CA PHE A 282 5.21 14.37 -7.45
C PHE A 282 3.86 14.64 -8.15
N GLY A 283 2.83 14.96 -7.41
CA GLY A 283 1.48 15.19 -7.92
C GLY A 283 0.46 14.14 -7.50
N TRP A 284 -0.74 14.23 -8.07
CA TRP A 284 -1.81 13.27 -7.82
C TRP A 284 -1.45 11.88 -8.34
N GLY A 285 -1.63 10.88 -7.52
CA GLY A 285 -1.38 9.48 -7.86
C GLY A 285 -2.43 8.57 -7.26
N GLU A 286 -2.80 7.53 -8.00
CA GLU A 286 -3.74 6.52 -7.56
C GLU A 286 -3.21 5.79 -6.33
N LEU A 287 -3.99 5.82 -5.25
CA LEU A 287 -3.72 5.12 -4.00
C LEU A 287 -4.51 3.82 -3.88
N TRP A 288 -5.79 3.86 -4.21
CA TRP A 288 -6.74 2.77 -3.98
C TRP A 288 -7.81 2.76 -5.08
N GLY A 289 -8.13 1.59 -5.62
CA GLY A 289 -9.26 1.39 -6.53
C GLY A 289 -10.42 0.68 -5.84
N VAL A 290 -11.64 1.13 -6.12
CA VAL A 290 -12.87 0.39 -5.81
C VAL A 290 -13.62 0.15 -7.11
N ALA A 291 -13.84 -1.12 -7.47
CA ALA A 291 -14.49 -1.50 -8.73
C ALA A 291 -15.70 -2.39 -8.51
N ASP A 292 -16.76 -2.18 -9.28
CA ASP A 292 -17.84 -3.14 -9.49
C ASP A 292 -17.46 -4.02 -10.69
N ARG A 293 -17.01 -5.24 -10.42
CA ARG A 293 -16.51 -6.21 -11.42
C ARG A 293 -17.62 -7.06 -12.00
N THR A 294 -18.88 -6.85 -11.59
CA THR A 294 -20.02 -7.68 -11.96
C THR A 294 -19.78 -9.18 -11.62
N ASP A 295 -20.28 -10.09 -12.42
CA ASP A 295 -20.05 -11.54 -12.33
C ASP A 295 -18.94 -12.04 -13.27
N TYR A 296 -18.19 -11.13 -13.85
CA TYR A 296 -17.25 -11.44 -14.94
C TYR A 296 -16.23 -12.52 -14.55
N ASP A 297 -15.48 -12.32 -13.47
CA ASP A 297 -14.39 -13.23 -13.10
C ASP A 297 -14.91 -14.63 -12.76
N LEU A 298 -15.97 -14.74 -11.98
CA LEU A 298 -16.56 -16.04 -11.66
C LEU A 298 -17.04 -16.77 -12.92
N ASN A 299 -17.66 -16.06 -13.85
CA ASN A 299 -18.10 -16.64 -15.14
C ASN A 299 -16.94 -17.08 -16.02
N GLN A 300 -15.82 -16.34 -16.04
CA GLN A 300 -14.63 -16.77 -16.79
C GLN A 300 -14.06 -18.06 -16.20
N HIS A 301 -13.99 -18.19 -14.88
CA HIS A 301 -13.55 -19.43 -14.22
C HIS A 301 -14.53 -20.58 -14.43
N ILE A 302 -15.85 -20.34 -14.39
CA ILE A 302 -16.87 -21.36 -14.73
C ILE A 302 -16.64 -21.86 -16.15
N LYS A 303 -16.52 -20.96 -17.12
CA LYS A 303 -16.34 -21.27 -18.54
C LYS A 303 -15.07 -22.07 -18.80
N THR A 304 -13.97 -21.69 -18.16
CA THR A 304 -12.65 -22.33 -18.39
C THR A 304 -12.53 -23.65 -17.67
N SER A 305 -13.02 -23.75 -16.44
CA SER A 305 -12.87 -24.96 -15.60
C SER A 305 -14.01 -25.97 -15.77
N GLY A 306 -15.16 -25.56 -16.25
CA GLY A 306 -16.40 -26.35 -16.27
C GLY A 306 -16.98 -26.63 -14.87
N LYS A 307 -16.50 -25.90 -13.83
CA LYS A 307 -17.00 -26.05 -12.46
C LYS A 307 -17.96 -24.93 -12.13
N SER A 308 -19.05 -25.24 -11.42
CA SER A 308 -19.99 -24.22 -10.95
C SER A 308 -19.40 -23.36 -9.83
N LEU A 309 -19.53 -22.06 -9.93
CA LEU A 309 -19.26 -21.06 -8.91
C LEU A 309 -20.53 -20.23 -8.62
N ASP A 310 -21.70 -20.76 -8.95
CA ASP A 310 -22.98 -20.15 -8.59
C ASP A 310 -23.29 -20.28 -7.11
N TYR A 311 -24.00 -19.31 -6.58
CA TYR A 311 -24.52 -19.32 -5.21
C TYR A 311 -25.98 -19.76 -5.23
N PHE A 312 -26.32 -20.69 -4.33
CA PHE A 312 -27.71 -21.03 -4.03
C PHE A 312 -28.20 -20.25 -2.81
N ASP A 313 -29.18 -19.39 -3.02
CA ASP A 313 -29.82 -18.66 -1.94
C ASP A 313 -30.98 -19.49 -1.32
N PRO A 314 -30.82 -20.00 -0.10
CA PRO A 314 -31.84 -20.81 0.54
C PRO A 314 -33.08 -20.01 0.96
N GLU A 315 -33.01 -18.68 1.04
CA GLU A 315 -34.12 -17.83 1.46
C GLU A 315 -35.09 -17.56 0.29
N THR A 316 -34.53 -17.35 -0.91
CA THR A 316 -35.31 -17.09 -2.13
C THR A 316 -35.48 -18.32 -3.02
N ASN A 317 -34.73 -19.40 -2.75
CA ASN A 317 -34.64 -20.62 -3.57
C ASN A 317 -34.14 -20.31 -5.00
N GLU A 318 -33.30 -19.27 -5.16
CA GLU A 318 -32.73 -18.83 -6.43
C GLU A 318 -31.27 -19.29 -6.54
N ARG A 319 -30.78 -19.46 -7.78
CA ARG A 319 -29.37 -19.63 -8.11
C ARG A 319 -28.90 -18.49 -8.97
N TYR A 320 -27.75 -17.93 -8.65
CA TYR A 320 -27.10 -16.88 -9.43
C TYR A 320 -25.60 -16.87 -9.24
N VAL A 321 -24.87 -16.33 -10.19
CA VAL A 321 -23.44 -15.99 -10.03
C VAL A 321 -23.40 -14.62 -9.34
N PRO A 322 -22.76 -14.50 -8.16
CA PRO A 322 -22.67 -13.23 -7.46
C PRO A 322 -21.95 -12.16 -8.26
N TYR A 323 -22.34 -10.90 -8.07
CA TYR A 323 -21.54 -9.74 -8.47
C TYR A 323 -20.48 -9.46 -7.42
N VAL A 324 -19.41 -8.80 -7.83
CA VAL A 324 -18.21 -8.58 -7.00
C VAL A 324 -17.90 -7.11 -6.93
N ILE A 325 -17.74 -6.60 -5.71
CA ILE A 325 -17.18 -5.28 -5.44
C ILE A 325 -15.76 -5.49 -4.89
N GLU A 326 -14.78 -4.87 -5.55
CA GLU A 326 -13.36 -5.00 -5.25
C GLU A 326 -12.76 -3.70 -4.75
N PRO A 327 -12.55 -3.51 -3.45
CA PRO A 327 -11.56 -2.57 -2.92
C PRO A 327 -10.15 -3.19 -2.98
N SER A 328 -9.25 -2.62 -3.80
CA SER A 328 -7.89 -3.10 -4.00
C SER A 328 -6.86 -2.01 -3.74
N LEU A 329 -5.98 -2.21 -2.75
CA LEU A 329 -5.01 -1.25 -2.25
C LEU A 329 -3.59 -1.83 -2.25
N GLY A 330 -2.64 -1.12 -2.84
CA GLY A 330 -1.22 -1.43 -2.74
C GLY A 330 -0.64 -1.01 -1.39
N VAL A 331 -0.02 -1.96 -0.66
CA VAL A 331 0.58 -1.69 0.65
C VAL A 331 1.70 -0.66 0.53
N GLU A 332 2.52 -0.74 -0.51
CA GLU A 332 3.63 0.18 -0.78
C GLU A 332 3.16 1.60 -1.03
N ARG A 333 2.06 1.77 -1.76
CA ARG A 333 1.45 3.10 -2.00
C ARG A 333 0.90 3.69 -0.72
N LEU A 334 0.19 2.90 0.11
CA LEU A 334 -0.29 3.37 1.40
C LEU A 334 0.87 3.67 2.36
N PHE A 335 1.91 2.84 2.37
CA PHE A 335 3.13 3.11 3.15
C PHE A 335 3.73 4.47 2.77
N LEU A 336 3.90 4.72 1.47
CA LEU A 336 4.41 6.01 0.98
C LEU A 336 3.49 7.17 1.37
N THR A 337 2.17 6.99 1.24
CA THR A 337 1.16 7.98 1.65
C THR A 337 1.30 8.33 3.13
N VAL A 338 1.37 7.32 4.00
CA VAL A 338 1.52 7.50 5.45
C VAL A 338 2.84 8.20 5.79
N VAL A 339 3.93 7.86 5.10
CA VAL A 339 5.23 8.54 5.28
C VAL A 339 5.17 9.99 4.80
N CYS A 340 4.58 10.25 3.63
CA CYS A 340 4.42 11.62 3.10
C CYS A 340 3.53 12.47 4.01
N GLU A 341 2.43 11.93 4.51
CA GLU A 341 1.52 12.65 5.41
C GLU A 341 2.19 12.97 6.74
N ALA A 342 2.93 12.01 7.29
CA ALA A 342 3.58 12.12 8.59
C ALA A 342 4.81 13.04 8.60
N TYR A 343 5.52 13.18 7.48
CA TYR A 343 6.75 14.00 7.41
C TYR A 343 6.46 15.46 7.67
N ASP A 344 7.17 16.07 8.62
CA ASP A 344 7.07 17.49 8.93
C ASP A 344 8.43 18.06 9.36
N GLU A 345 8.66 19.33 9.04
CA GLU A 345 9.79 20.14 9.49
C GLU A 345 9.24 21.37 10.21
N GLU A 346 9.52 21.51 11.47
CA GLU A 346 9.10 22.68 12.24
C GLU A 346 10.29 23.41 12.85
N ASN A 347 10.25 24.74 12.80
CA ASN A 347 11.22 25.56 13.48
C ASN A 347 10.77 25.80 14.92
N ILE A 348 11.49 25.20 15.88
CA ILE A 348 11.24 25.38 17.32
C ILE A 348 12.20 26.40 17.96
N GLY A 349 13.08 27.00 17.14
CA GLY A 349 13.94 28.11 17.54
C GLY A 349 13.29 29.47 17.30
N THR A 350 14.10 30.51 17.36
CA THR A 350 13.69 31.89 17.02
C THR A 350 14.01 32.19 15.55
N GLU A 351 13.48 33.30 15.01
CA GLU A 351 13.83 33.77 13.67
C GLU A 351 15.34 34.08 13.54
N GLU A 352 15.96 34.60 14.60
CA GLU A 352 17.39 34.93 14.64
C GLU A 352 18.27 33.69 14.79
N LYS A 353 17.75 32.64 15.43
CA LYS A 353 18.44 31.37 15.65
C LYS A 353 17.49 30.20 15.38
N PRO A 354 17.30 29.84 14.11
CA PRO A 354 16.41 28.75 13.76
C PRO A 354 16.96 27.41 14.28
N ASP A 355 16.06 26.60 14.82
CA ASP A 355 16.30 25.21 15.23
C ASP A 355 15.24 24.33 14.60
N VAL A 356 15.54 23.77 13.43
CA VAL A 356 14.61 22.95 12.67
C VAL A 356 14.56 21.54 13.23
N ARG A 357 13.37 21.10 13.58
CA ARG A 357 13.06 19.74 14.02
C ARG A 357 12.38 18.98 12.88
N THR A 358 12.98 17.87 12.45
CA THR A 358 12.29 16.91 11.60
C THR A 358 11.49 15.96 12.47
N VAL A 359 10.22 15.74 12.13
CA VAL A 359 9.33 14.88 12.90
C VAL A 359 8.43 14.06 11.98
N MET A 360 8.26 12.78 12.29
CA MET A 360 7.31 11.89 11.61
C MET A 360 6.05 11.76 12.47
N ARG A 361 4.98 12.47 12.06
CA ARG A 361 3.70 12.52 12.80
C ARG A 361 2.77 11.37 12.44
N PHE A 362 3.28 10.13 12.53
CA PHE A 362 2.44 8.95 12.33
C PHE A 362 1.28 8.91 13.31
N HIS A 363 0.13 8.39 12.87
CA HIS A 363 -0.88 7.94 13.83
C HIS A 363 -0.20 6.99 14.84
N PRO A 364 -0.39 7.14 16.16
CA PRO A 364 0.33 6.34 17.15
C PRO A 364 0.21 4.83 16.94
N ALA A 365 -0.94 4.34 16.45
CA ALA A 365 -1.13 2.93 16.10
C ALA A 365 -0.23 2.45 14.95
N LEU A 366 0.15 3.34 14.03
CA LEU A 366 1.00 2.99 12.87
C LEU A 366 2.49 3.14 13.17
N ALA A 367 2.88 3.97 14.14
CA ALA A 367 4.27 4.20 14.49
C ALA A 367 5.04 2.88 14.71
N PRO A 368 6.28 2.74 14.20
CA PRO A 368 7.08 1.53 14.40
C PRO A 368 7.24 1.18 15.87
N PHE A 369 7.82 2.08 16.67
CA PHE A 369 7.84 1.96 18.13
C PHE A 369 6.67 2.71 18.73
N LYS A 370 6.03 2.12 19.76
CA LYS A 370 4.94 2.80 20.49
C LYS A 370 5.45 3.74 21.56
N ALA A 371 6.62 3.41 22.10
CA ALA A 371 7.31 4.24 23.09
C ALA A 371 8.83 4.02 22.99
N CYS A 372 9.59 4.95 23.58
CA CYS A 372 11.02 4.78 23.82
C CYS A 372 11.35 5.07 25.28
N ILE A 373 12.09 4.19 25.93
CA ILE A 373 12.55 4.34 27.30
C ILE A 373 13.90 5.06 27.32
N LEU A 374 13.97 6.14 28.08
CA LEU A 374 15.11 7.04 28.16
C LEU A 374 15.55 7.23 29.61
N PRO A 375 16.54 6.47 30.11
CA PRO A 375 17.08 6.76 31.44
C PRO A 375 17.76 8.14 31.46
N LEU A 376 17.38 9.03 32.37
CA LEU A 376 17.95 10.38 32.47
C LEU A 376 19.46 10.33 32.73
N SER A 377 19.91 9.33 33.47
CA SER A 377 21.31 9.07 33.79
C SER A 377 21.62 7.57 33.66
N LYS A 378 22.86 7.24 33.32
CA LYS A 378 23.33 5.84 33.31
C LYS A 378 23.21 5.12 34.66
N LYS A 379 23.09 5.87 35.77
CA LYS A 379 22.84 5.28 37.09
C LYS A 379 21.44 4.68 37.23
N LEU A 380 20.53 5.03 36.33
CA LEU A 380 19.15 4.58 36.29
C LEU A 380 18.91 3.52 35.21
N SER A 381 19.98 3.05 34.51
CA SER A 381 19.83 2.11 33.39
C SER A 381 19.26 0.76 33.80
N GLU A 382 19.52 0.30 35.03
CA GLU A 382 18.97 -0.98 35.53
C GLU A 382 17.44 -0.88 35.67
N GLN A 383 16.94 0.10 36.39
CA GLN A 383 15.49 0.29 36.60
C GLN A 383 14.75 0.64 35.30
N ALA A 384 15.36 1.48 34.43
CA ALA A 384 14.82 1.76 33.10
C ALA A 384 14.80 0.51 32.22
N GLY A 385 15.76 -0.41 32.38
CA GLY A 385 15.79 -1.71 31.74
C GLY A 385 14.68 -2.64 32.20
N GLU A 386 14.34 -2.62 33.50
CA GLU A 386 13.19 -3.35 34.04
C GLU A 386 11.87 -2.82 33.46
N LEU A 387 11.72 -1.49 33.36
CA LEU A 387 10.57 -0.86 32.74
C LEU A 387 10.46 -1.24 31.24
N TYR A 388 11.59 -1.22 30.50
CA TYR A 388 11.63 -1.67 29.12
C TYR A 388 11.18 -3.14 29.02
N ALA A 389 11.69 -4.03 29.87
CA ALA A 389 11.32 -5.44 29.86
C ALA A 389 9.82 -5.65 30.14
N GLU A 390 9.19 -4.80 30.95
CA GLU A 390 7.77 -4.88 31.20
C GLU A 390 6.95 -4.39 30.01
N LEU A 391 7.23 -3.17 29.50
CA LEU A 391 6.47 -2.60 28.39
C LEU A 391 6.65 -3.38 27.07
N SER A 392 7.81 -4.00 26.87
CA SER A 392 8.09 -4.82 25.67
C SER A 392 7.24 -6.09 25.57
N LYS A 393 6.56 -6.52 26.64
CA LYS A 393 5.57 -7.62 26.60
C LYS A 393 4.27 -7.20 25.90
N HIS A 394 4.00 -5.89 25.82
CA HIS A 394 2.76 -5.32 25.28
C HIS A 394 2.96 -4.63 23.94
N PHE A 395 4.10 -3.95 23.76
CA PHE A 395 4.38 -3.11 22.60
C PHE A 395 5.80 -3.30 22.09
N LEU A 396 6.03 -2.95 20.83
CA LEU A 396 7.39 -2.70 20.37
C LEU A 396 7.87 -1.37 20.93
N VAL A 397 8.91 -1.42 21.76
CA VAL A 397 9.48 -0.28 22.50
C VAL A 397 10.95 -0.16 22.15
N ASP A 398 11.44 1.08 22.00
CA ASP A 398 12.87 1.36 21.86
C ASP A 398 13.50 1.72 23.21
N TYR A 399 14.83 1.63 23.29
CA TYR A 399 15.62 1.99 24.46
C TYR A 399 16.85 2.79 24.05
N ASP A 400 17.02 4.00 24.55
CA ASP A 400 18.13 4.86 24.19
C ASP A 400 18.74 5.58 25.41
N GLU A 401 20.02 5.31 25.67
CA GLU A 401 20.80 5.97 26.73
C GLU A 401 22.00 6.77 26.18
N ALA A 402 22.11 6.91 24.84
CA ALA A 402 23.27 7.52 24.20
C ALA A 402 23.14 9.02 23.99
N GLY A 403 23.99 9.80 24.65
CA GLY A 403 24.03 11.28 24.53
C GLY A 403 23.04 12.02 25.43
N SER A 404 22.84 13.31 25.18
CA SER A 404 21.92 14.14 25.98
C SER A 404 20.44 13.80 25.71
N ILE A 405 19.59 14.02 26.70
CA ILE A 405 18.16 13.73 26.59
C ILE A 405 17.51 14.44 25.40
N GLY A 406 17.86 15.69 25.14
CA GLY A 406 17.33 16.45 23.99
C GLY A 406 17.71 15.84 22.65
N LYS A 407 18.94 15.29 22.50
CA LYS A 407 19.33 14.58 21.26
C LYS A 407 18.57 13.26 21.10
N ARG A 408 18.27 12.58 22.21
CA ARG A 408 17.47 11.33 22.17
C ARG A 408 16.03 11.61 21.77
N TYR A 409 15.41 12.67 22.29
CA TYR A 409 14.07 13.10 21.84
C TYR A 409 14.05 13.38 20.33
N ARG A 410 15.06 14.11 19.80
CA ARG A 410 15.15 14.41 18.37
C ARG A 410 15.23 13.15 17.51
N ARG A 411 16.02 12.14 17.92
CA ARG A 411 16.09 10.86 17.19
C ARG A 411 14.76 10.14 17.17
N GLN A 412 14.01 10.17 18.27
CA GLN A 412 12.69 9.55 18.35
C GLN A 412 11.63 10.32 17.56
N ASP A 413 11.70 11.65 17.54
CA ASP A 413 10.85 12.48 16.70
C ASP A 413 11.03 12.15 15.21
N GLU A 414 12.28 12.01 14.75
CA GLU A 414 12.63 11.68 13.36
C GLU A 414 12.16 10.30 12.89
N ILE A 415 12.01 9.35 13.78
CA ILE A 415 11.50 8.00 13.45
C ILE A 415 10.03 7.81 13.80
N GLY A 416 9.41 8.84 14.41
CA GLY A 416 7.98 8.92 14.64
C GLY A 416 7.46 8.18 15.86
N THR A 417 8.32 7.92 16.87
CA THR A 417 7.91 7.34 18.14
C THR A 417 6.98 8.31 18.89
N PRO A 418 5.72 7.95 19.18
CA PRO A 418 4.75 8.91 19.75
C PRO A 418 5.04 9.31 21.18
N PHE A 419 5.63 8.43 22.00
CA PHE A 419 5.85 8.65 23.42
C PHE A 419 7.30 8.37 23.81
N CYS A 420 7.97 9.39 24.37
CA CYS A 420 9.28 9.23 25.00
C CYS A 420 9.11 9.19 26.52
N ILE A 421 9.48 8.08 27.14
CA ILE A 421 9.31 7.82 28.56
C ILE A 421 10.66 8.00 29.25
N THR A 422 10.82 9.09 29.98
CA THR A 422 12.03 9.39 30.73
C THR A 422 11.93 8.83 32.14
N TYR A 423 12.84 7.91 32.47
CA TYR A 423 13.04 7.43 33.85
C TYR A 423 14.09 8.32 34.52
N ASP A 424 13.66 9.07 35.52
CA ASP A 424 14.48 10.06 36.23
C ASP A 424 14.70 9.68 37.72
N PHE A 425 15.37 10.55 38.48
CA PHE A 425 15.67 10.25 39.89
C PHE A 425 14.42 10.26 40.76
N ASP A 426 13.46 11.11 40.44
CA ASP A 426 12.19 11.19 41.18
C ASP A 426 11.36 9.89 40.92
N SER A 427 11.55 9.25 39.77
CA SER A 427 10.88 7.98 39.43
C SER A 427 11.16 6.85 40.42
N VAL A 428 12.33 6.87 41.06
CA VAL A 428 12.73 5.91 42.10
C VAL A 428 11.91 6.12 43.39
N GLU A 429 11.50 7.35 43.65
CA GLU A 429 10.82 7.74 44.90
C GLU A 429 9.28 7.67 44.76
N ASP A 430 8.75 8.17 43.62
CA ASP A 430 7.31 8.34 43.41
C ASP A 430 6.65 7.25 42.53
N GLY A 431 7.45 6.37 41.91
CA GLY A 431 6.94 5.33 41.02
C GLY A 431 6.30 5.87 39.74
N CYS A 432 6.61 7.14 39.39
CA CYS A 432 6.12 7.76 38.16
C CYS A 432 7.26 8.02 37.18
N VAL A 433 6.95 8.15 35.91
CA VAL A 433 7.88 8.53 34.85
C VAL A 433 7.37 9.72 34.09
N THR A 434 8.28 10.45 33.43
CA THR A 434 7.88 11.57 32.57
C THR A 434 7.63 11.07 31.15
N VAL A 435 6.40 11.19 30.67
CA VAL A 435 6.00 10.85 29.30
C VAL A 435 5.94 12.15 28.48
N ARG A 436 6.76 12.22 27.43
CA ARG A 436 6.75 13.32 26.45
C ARG A 436 5.99 12.90 25.21
N ASP A 437 5.00 13.67 24.85
CA ASP A 437 4.27 13.54 23.59
C ASP A 437 5.11 14.11 22.43
N ARG A 438 5.23 13.35 21.34
CA ARG A 438 5.99 13.73 20.14
C ARG A 438 5.45 14.98 19.47
N ASP A 439 4.12 15.08 19.35
CA ASP A 439 3.49 16.11 18.52
C ASP A 439 3.42 17.46 19.22
N THR A 440 3.06 17.48 20.50
CA THR A 440 2.94 18.68 21.31
C THR A 440 4.22 19.06 22.04
N MET A 441 5.14 18.11 22.25
CA MET A 441 6.32 18.19 23.13
C MET A 441 5.96 18.38 24.61
N GLU A 442 4.71 18.34 24.97
CA GLU A 442 4.26 18.41 26.36
C GLU A 442 4.72 17.17 27.13
N GLN A 443 4.92 17.34 28.41
CA GLN A 443 5.38 16.31 29.32
C GLN A 443 4.42 16.18 30.50
N GLU A 444 4.08 14.95 30.84
CA GLU A 444 3.23 14.64 31.98
C GLU A 444 3.83 13.51 32.81
N ARG A 445 3.55 13.51 34.11
CA ARG A 445 3.96 12.45 35.04
C ARG A 445 2.89 11.38 35.07
N ILE A 446 3.28 10.14 34.71
CA ILE A 446 2.38 8.97 34.67
C ILE A 446 2.97 7.90 35.60
N LYS A 447 2.12 7.24 36.36
CA LYS A 447 2.53 6.07 37.16
C LYS A 447 2.94 4.92 36.27
N ILE A 448 3.99 4.21 36.66
CA ILE A 448 4.56 3.10 35.91
C ILE A 448 3.49 2.01 35.67
N ASP A 449 2.66 1.71 36.65
CA ASP A 449 1.59 0.71 36.55
C ASP A 449 0.40 1.14 35.66
N GLU A 450 0.29 2.43 35.33
CA GLU A 450 -0.74 2.98 34.42
C GLU A 450 -0.27 3.10 32.96
N LEU A 451 1.04 2.94 32.68
CA LEU A 451 1.62 3.20 31.36
C LEU A 451 1.02 2.33 30.25
N VAL A 452 0.79 1.04 30.50
CA VAL A 452 0.21 0.14 29.49
C VAL A 452 -1.15 0.65 29.07
N ALA A 453 -2.04 0.91 30.02
CA ALA A 453 -3.39 1.43 29.74
C ALA A 453 -3.36 2.81 29.08
N TYR A 454 -2.41 3.67 29.48
CA TYR A 454 -2.21 4.99 28.88
C TYR A 454 -1.85 4.87 27.39
N ILE A 455 -0.86 4.03 27.05
CA ILE A 455 -0.43 3.82 25.67
C ILE A 455 -1.55 3.15 24.85
N GLU A 456 -2.19 2.09 25.37
CA GLU A 456 -3.29 1.38 24.70
C GLU A 456 -4.40 2.33 24.28
N LYS A 457 -4.79 3.25 25.18
CA LYS A 457 -5.81 4.26 24.90
C LYS A 457 -5.41 5.21 23.76
N LYS A 458 -4.11 5.54 23.66
CA LYS A 458 -3.58 6.49 22.66
C LYS A 458 -3.32 5.86 21.29
N ILE A 459 -3.09 4.54 21.24
CA ILE A 459 -2.89 3.81 19.99
C ILE A 459 -4.19 3.19 19.44
N ALA A 460 -5.32 3.40 20.10
CA ALA A 460 -6.62 2.95 19.58
C ALA A 460 -7.01 3.72 18.31
N PHE A 461 -7.64 2.99 17.33
CA PHE A 461 -8.27 3.57 16.14
C PHE A 461 -9.72 3.93 16.46
#